data_f1223aacbe06f01ee0177533215a84e7
#
_entry.id   f1223aacbe06f01ee0177533215a84e7
#
_cell.length_a   1.000
_cell.length_b   1.000
_cell.length_c   1.000
_cell.angle_alpha   90.00
_cell.angle_beta   90.00
_cell.angle_gamma   90.00
#
_symmetry.space_group_name_H-M   'P 1'
#
loop_
_entity.id
_entity.type
_entity.pdbx_description
1 polymer ?
#
loop_
_entity_poly.entity_id
_entity_poly.type
_entity_poly.pdbx_seq_one_letter_code
_entity_poly.pdbx_strand_id
1 'polypeptide(L)'
;MTGCSIPARAATGASCALRPDATLAAFLYRAGLGAPLGVQPLAGGVSSDIWRVDLASGPICVKRALPRLRVSQVWEAPIARNRYEREWLQTAGSIVPGSAPHVLAWDDAAGLFAMEYLDHPVWKSLLRDGRAEAAFAARVGASLVAIHAATAGKADFARRFATGAIFHAIRLEPYLVATRALHPDLRERLLALERRTAATHLALVHGDVSPKNILVRDAGPVFLDAECAWYGDPAFDLAFCLNHLFLKSVWVPRARAGFLQCYDALSGAYLRGVTWEPPAALEERAATLLPGLLLGRVDGKSPVEYLDDTCRGVVRRAARALLAAPVRTLGELRVAWQRSST
;
A
#
# COMPACT_ATOMS: atom_id res chain seq x y z
N MET A 1 -37.35 31.46 -9.84
CA MET A 1 -38.30 30.71 -9.00
C MET A 1 -38.53 29.37 -9.69
N THR A 2 -38.12 28.33 -9.11
CA THR A 2 -38.66 26.98 -8.95
C THR A 2 -37.51 26.06 -8.57
N GLY A 3 -37.42 25.83 -7.25
CA GLY A 3 -36.47 24.89 -6.67
C GLY A 3 -36.93 23.46 -6.97
N CYS A 4 -36.01 22.64 -7.43
CA CYS A 4 -36.13 21.19 -7.50
C CYS A 4 -35.42 20.57 -6.32
N SER A 5 -36.18 20.25 -5.25
CA SER A 5 -35.68 19.52 -4.09
C SER A 5 -35.58 18.04 -4.43
N ILE A 6 -34.38 17.47 -4.40
CA ILE A 6 -34.18 16.03 -4.47
C ILE A 6 -34.30 15.47 -3.05
N PRO A 7 -35.20 14.50 -2.80
CA PRO A 7 -35.34 13.91 -1.46
C PRO A 7 -34.13 13.01 -1.15
N ALA A 8 -33.55 13.20 0.04
CA ALA A 8 -32.55 12.32 0.62
C ALA A 8 -33.19 10.92 0.85
N ARG A 9 -32.77 9.92 0.08
CA ARG A 9 -33.08 8.52 0.37
C ARG A 9 -32.27 8.09 1.60
N ALA A 10 -32.93 7.91 2.70
CA ALA A 10 -32.44 7.17 3.83
C ALA A 10 -32.19 5.72 3.40
N ALA A 11 -30.94 5.32 3.34
CA ALA A 11 -30.56 3.92 3.10
C ALA A 11 -30.65 3.15 4.43
N THR A 12 -31.84 2.69 4.79
CA THR A 12 -32.03 1.60 5.74
C THR A 12 -31.82 0.29 4.99
N GLY A 13 -30.57 -0.06 4.71
CA GLY A 13 -30.19 -1.35 4.18
C GLY A 13 -29.93 -2.32 5.33
N ALA A 14 -30.88 -3.18 5.68
CA ALA A 14 -30.59 -4.40 6.40
C ALA A 14 -29.52 -5.18 5.62
N SER A 15 -28.30 -5.25 6.14
CA SER A 15 -27.22 -6.05 5.57
C SER A 15 -27.67 -7.52 5.58
N CYS A 16 -28.01 -8.05 4.41
CA CYS A 16 -28.28 -9.47 4.25
C CYS A 16 -26.95 -10.21 4.53
N ALA A 17 -26.82 -10.79 5.70
CA ALA A 17 -25.67 -11.62 6.06
C ALA A 17 -25.59 -12.79 5.09
N LEU A 18 -24.50 -12.86 4.33
CA LEU A 18 -24.28 -13.97 3.41
C LEU A 18 -24.03 -15.25 4.23
N ARG A 19 -24.52 -16.40 3.71
CA ARG A 19 -24.05 -17.69 4.26
C ARG A 19 -22.59 -17.88 3.85
N PRO A 20 -21.71 -18.34 4.78
CA PRO A 20 -20.33 -18.65 4.43
C PRO A 20 -20.30 -19.71 3.32
N ASP A 21 -19.38 -19.59 2.38
CA ASP A 21 -19.13 -20.70 1.45
C ASP A 21 -18.57 -21.92 2.25
N ALA A 22 -18.68 -23.12 1.66
CA ALA A 22 -18.26 -24.34 2.32
C ALA A 22 -16.78 -24.32 2.73
N THR A 23 -15.92 -23.65 1.95
CA THR A 23 -14.49 -23.54 2.23
C THR A 23 -14.22 -22.66 3.45
N LEU A 24 -14.89 -21.50 3.54
CA LEU A 24 -14.80 -20.62 4.70
C LEU A 24 -15.31 -21.29 5.97
N ALA A 25 -16.48 -21.96 5.90
CA ALA A 25 -17.06 -22.66 7.05
C ALA A 25 -16.14 -23.79 7.54
N ALA A 26 -15.59 -24.58 6.62
CA ALA A 26 -14.65 -25.66 6.94
C ALA A 26 -13.35 -25.12 7.56
N PHE A 27 -12.84 -23.99 7.07
CA PHE A 27 -11.66 -23.32 7.63
C PHE A 27 -11.91 -22.88 9.08
N LEU A 28 -13.01 -22.18 9.35
CA LEU A 28 -13.37 -21.70 10.69
C LEU A 28 -13.49 -22.86 11.68
N TYR A 29 -14.12 -23.96 11.24
CA TYR A 29 -14.27 -25.17 12.06
C TYR A 29 -12.90 -25.80 12.39
N ARG A 30 -12.06 -26.07 11.37
CA ARG A 30 -10.72 -26.66 11.59
C ARG A 30 -9.81 -25.78 12.43
N ALA A 31 -9.95 -24.47 12.32
CA ALA A 31 -9.18 -23.50 13.10
C ALA A 31 -9.67 -23.35 14.56
N GLY A 32 -10.77 -24.01 14.93
CA GLY A 32 -11.34 -23.88 16.28
C GLY A 32 -11.93 -22.51 16.59
N LEU A 33 -12.22 -21.70 15.55
CA LEU A 33 -12.75 -20.35 15.72
C LEU A 33 -14.25 -20.30 15.97
N GLY A 34 -14.95 -21.43 15.80
CA GLY A 34 -16.37 -21.55 16.03
C GLY A 34 -17.24 -21.29 14.79
N ALA A 35 -18.56 -21.43 14.97
CA ALA A 35 -19.51 -21.19 13.90
C ALA A 35 -19.74 -19.68 13.70
N PRO A 36 -19.81 -19.19 12.46
CA PRO A 36 -20.07 -17.79 12.18
C PRO A 36 -21.54 -17.43 12.49
N LEU A 37 -21.75 -16.32 13.20
CA LEU A 37 -23.05 -15.71 13.46
C LEU A 37 -23.49 -14.84 12.28
N GLY A 38 -22.51 -14.29 11.53
CA GLY A 38 -22.73 -13.48 10.34
C GLY A 38 -21.46 -13.39 9.52
N VAL A 39 -21.62 -13.20 8.19
CA VAL A 39 -20.50 -13.00 7.25
C VAL A 39 -20.85 -11.81 6.36
N GLN A 40 -19.97 -10.82 6.34
CA GLN A 40 -20.13 -9.62 5.52
C GLN A 40 -18.88 -9.43 4.64
N PRO A 41 -19.04 -9.30 3.31
CA PRO A 41 -17.91 -8.98 2.45
C PRO A 41 -17.43 -7.56 2.74
N LEU A 42 -16.11 -7.39 2.82
CA LEU A 42 -15.48 -6.09 2.94
C LEU A 42 -15.09 -5.58 1.56
N ALA A 43 -15.34 -4.29 1.30
CA ALA A 43 -14.99 -3.66 0.03
C ALA A 43 -13.47 -3.50 -0.13
N GLY A 44 -12.97 -3.54 -1.37
CA GLY A 44 -11.58 -3.21 -1.72
C GLY A 44 -10.70 -4.39 -2.10
N GLY A 45 -11.18 -5.63 -2.01
CA GLY A 45 -10.42 -6.82 -2.41
C GLY A 45 -10.36 -7.01 -3.93
N VAL A 46 -9.34 -6.44 -4.59
CA VAL A 46 -9.06 -6.70 -6.02
C VAL A 46 -8.38 -8.07 -6.20
N SER A 47 -7.46 -8.40 -5.31
CA SER A 47 -6.62 -9.60 -5.32
C SER A 47 -7.13 -10.70 -4.41
N SER A 48 -8.08 -10.39 -3.51
CA SER A 48 -8.55 -11.30 -2.46
C SER A 48 -10.03 -11.10 -2.17
N ASP A 49 -10.69 -12.18 -1.73
CA ASP A 49 -11.94 -12.05 -0.98
C ASP A 49 -11.61 -11.68 0.46
N ILE A 50 -12.32 -10.71 1.00
CA ILE A 50 -12.13 -10.26 2.38
C ILE A 50 -13.50 -10.22 3.06
N TRP A 51 -13.61 -10.84 4.24
CA TRP A 51 -14.84 -10.88 5.00
C TRP A 51 -14.63 -10.43 6.44
N ARG A 52 -15.58 -9.68 6.95
CA ARG A 52 -15.84 -9.61 8.38
C ARG A 52 -16.70 -10.82 8.73
N VAL A 53 -16.26 -11.58 9.70
CA VAL A 53 -16.96 -12.75 10.24
C VAL A 53 -17.25 -12.48 11.70
N ASP A 54 -18.54 -12.38 12.04
CA ASP A 54 -18.98 -12.20 13.42
C ASP A 54 -19.05 -13.58 14.10
N LEU A 55 -18.30 -13.74 15.19
CA LEU A 55 -18.23 -14.95 16.01
C LEU A 55 -18.78 -14.64 17.41
N ALA A 56 -19.05 -15.67 18.21
CA ALA A 56 -19.43 -15.49 19.62
C ALA A 56 -18.33 -14.80 20.44
N SER A 57 -17.06 -14.96 20.05
CA SER A 57 -15.88 -14.31 20.66
C SER A 57 -15.63 -12.89 20.19
N GLY A 58 -16.40 -12.37 19.22
CA GLY A 58 -16.22 -11.08 18.59
C GLY A 58 -15.91 -11.19 17.09
N PRO A 59 -15.89 -10.06 16.38
CA PRO A 59 -15.65 -10.03 14.93
C PRO A 59 -14.17 -10.32 14.59
N ILE A 60 -13.96 -11.08 13.52
CA ILE A 60 -12.65 -11.32 12.92
C ILE A 60 -12.67 -10.92 11.44
N CYS A 61 -11.49 -10.73 10.85
CA CYS A 61 -11.32 -10.56 9.42
C CYS A 61 -10.75 -11.84 8.82
N VAL A 62 -11.37 -12.36 7.76
CA VAL A 62 -10.84 -13.51 7.00
C VAL A 62 -10.52 -13.06 5.59
N LYS A 63 -9.33 -13.43 5.11
CA LYS A 63 -8.84 -13.10 3.76
C LYS A 63 -8.52 -14.38 3.00
N ARG A 64 -8.97 -14.44 1.71
CA ARG A 64 -8.68 -15.52 0.77
C ARG A 64 -8.08 -14.97 -0.50
N ALA A 65 -6.87 -15.38 -0.86
CA ALA A 65 -6.24 -14.99 -2.09
C ALA A 65 -6.98 -15.56 -3.33
N LEU A 66 -7.14 -14.74 -4.36
CA LEU A 66 -7.71 -15.15 -5.63
C LEU A 66 -6.58 -15.47 -6.62
N PRO A 67 -6.64 -16.57 -7.39
CA PRO A 67 -5.63 -16.90 -8.40
C PRO A 67 -5.61 -15.87 -9.54
N ARG A 68 -6.74 -15.18 -9.79
CA ARG A 68 -6.91 -14.13 -10.80
C ARG A 68 -7.46 -12.87 -10.14
N LEU A 69 -6.80 -11.74 -10.38
CA LEU A 69 -7.22 -10.43 -9.85
C LEU A 69 -8.50 -9.94 -10.56
N ARG A 70 -9.34 -9.21 -9.82
CA ARG A 70 -10.58 -8.59 -10.31
C ARG A 70 -10.28 -7.24 -10.97
N VAL A 71 -9.58 -7.28 -12.09
CA VAL A 71 -9.26 -6.11 -12.93
C VAL A 71 -9.66 -6.36 -14.37
N SER A 72 -9.80 -5.31 -15.17
CA SER A 72 -10.22 -5.41 -16.58
C SER A 72 -9.24 -6.18 -17.46
N GLN A 73 -7.95 -6.16 -17.14
CA GLN A 73 -6.91 -6.92 -17.82
C GLN A 73 -6.68 -8.27 -17.11
N VAL A 74 -6.31 -9.31 -17.86
CA VAL A 74 -5.92 -10.59 -17.25
C VAL A 74 -4.67 -10.40 -16.43
N TRP A 75 -4.80 -10.59 -15.11
CA TRP A 75 -3.71 -10.48 -14.17
C TRP A 75 -3.78 -11.62 -13.15
N GLU A 76 -2.85 -12.54 -13.29
CA GLU A 76 -2.73 -13.69 -12.41
C GLU A 76 -1.60 -13.48 -11.41
N ALA A 77 -1.78 -13.95 -10.19
CA ALA A 77 -0.77 -13.92 -9.16
C ALA A 77 -0.85 -15.20 -8.29
N PRO A 78 0.30 -15.78 -7.91
CA PRO A 78 0.31 -17.00 -7.10
C PRO A 78 -0.47 -16.85 -5.80
N ILE A 79 -1.30 -17.84 -5.44
CA ILE A 79 -2.06 -17.87 -4.17
C ILE A 79 -1.12 -17.81 -2.97
N ALA A 80 0.11 -18.32 -3.12
CA ALA A 80 1.15 -18.29 -2.07
C ALA A 80 1.43 -16.87 -1.51
N ARG A 81 1.06 -15.79 -2.21
CA ARG A 81 1.20 -14.42 -1.70
C ARG A 81 0.44 -14.18 -0.40
N ASN A 82 -0.66 -14.93 -0.17
CA ASN A 82 -1.44 -14.89 1.06
C ASN A 82 -0.60 -15.33 2.28
N ARG A 83 0.24 -16.36 2.11
CA ARG A 83 1.19 -16.79 3.14
C ARG A 83 2.21 -15.70 3.46
N TYR A 84 2.78 -15.04 2.44
CA TYR A 84 3.79 -14.00 2.65
C TYR A 84 3.20 -12.74 3.28
N GLU A 85 1.94 -12.39 2.96
CA GLU A 85 1.20 -11.34 3.67
C GLU A 85 1.09 -11.69 5.15
N ARG A 86 0.58 -12.87 5.48
CA ARG A 86 0.44 -13.34 6.86
C ARG A 86 1.77 -13.30 7.64
N GLU A 87 2.84 -13.83 7.04
CA GLU A 87 4.17 -13.85 7.65
C GLU A 87 4.73 -12.43 7.84
N TRP A 88 4.45 -11.52 6.91
CA TRP A 88 4.80 -10.11 7.06
C TRP A 88 4.06 -9.46 8.24
N LEU A 89 2.74 -9.66 8.36
CA LEU A 89 1.93 -9.12 9.45
C LEU A 89 2.43 -9.62 10.81
N GLN A 90 2.73 -10.91 10.93
CA GLN A 90 3.30 -11.49 12.15
C GLN A 90 4.67 -10.88 12.49
N THR A 91 5.52 -10.71 11.49
CA THR A 91 6.85 -10.10 11.65
C THR A 91 6.74 -8.63 12.08
N ALA A 92 5.93 -7.85 11.38
CA ALA A 92 5.73 -6.43 11.69
C ALA A 92 5.17 -6.24 13.10
N GLY A 93 4.14 -7.01 13.47
CA GLY A 93 3.52 -6.96 14.80
C GLY A 93 4.47 -7.38 15.93
N SER A 94 5.43 -8.27 15.66
CA SER A 94 6.46 -8.65 16.64
C SER A 94 7.55 -7.59 16.82
N ILE A 95 7.87 -6.82 15.78
CA ILE A 95 8.89 -5.77 15.81
C ILE A 95 8.32 -4.47 16.37
N VAL A 96 7.12 -4.08 15.89
CA VAL A 96 6.40 -2.89 16.32
C VAL A 96 5.02 -3.32 16.81
N PRO A 97 4.83 -3.57 18.10
CA PRO A 97 3.56 -4.05 18.63
C PRO A 97 2.39 -3.15 18.22
N GLY A 98 1.35 -3.78 17.67
CA GLY A 98 0.16 -3.10 17.18
C GLY A 98 0.29 -2.42 15.83
N SER A 99 1.39 -2.58 15.09
CA SER A 99 1.54 -2.06 13.71
C SER A 99 0.90 -2.96 12.65
N ALA A 100 0.40 -4.12 13.02
CA ALA A 100 -0.32 -5.05 12.14
C ALA A 100 -1.40 -5.79 12.93
N PRO A 101 -2.47 -6.28 12.28
CA PRO A 101 -3.47 -7.13 12.93
C PRO A 101 -2.85 -8.43 13.45
N HIS A 102 -3.33 -8.92 14.59
CA HIS A 102 -2.96 -10.26 15.06
C HIS A 102 -3.50 -11.34 14.13
N VAL A 103 -2.63 -12.22 13.67
CA VAL A 103 -3.02 -13.42 12.91
C VAL A 103 -3.53 -14.48 13.89
N LEU A 104 -4.74 -14.97 13.65
CA LEU A 104 -5.45 -15.90 14.52
C LEU A 104 -5.32 -17.35 14.05
N ALA A 105 -5.45 -17.58 12.74
CA ALA A 105 -5.39 -18.90 12.13
C ALA A 105 -5.09 -18.80 10.63
N TRP A 106 -4.65 -19.90 10.00
CA TRP A 106 -4.40 -19.96 8.55
C TRP A 106 -4.54 -21.37 8.00
N ASP A 107 -4.76 -21.43 6.69
CA ASP A 107 -4.74 -22.63 5.85
C ASP A 107 -4.08 -22.29 4.52
N ASP A 108 -2.78 -22.58 4.43
CA ASP A 108 -1.96 -22.22 3.26
C ASP A 108 -2.41 -22.98 1.99
N ALA A 109 -2.96 -24.19 2.14
CA ALA A 109 -3.47 -24.99 1.02
C ALA A 109 -4.75 -24.38 0.42
N ALA A 110 -5.62 -23.82 1.27
CA ALA A 110 -6.83 -23.11 0.85
C ALA A 110 -6.60 -21.63 0.54
N GLY A 111 -5.38 -21.11 0.77
CA GLY A 111 -5.05 -19.70 0.61
C GLY A 111 -5.85 -18.77 1.54
N LEU A 112 -6.17 -19.24 2.76
CA LEU A 112 -6.97 -18.54 3.75
C LEU A 112 -6.14 -18.18 4.99
N PHE A 113 -6.38 -17.01 5.55
CA PHE A 113 -6.02 -16.71 6.93
C PHE A 113 -7.05 -15.84 7.62
N ALA A 114 -7.16 -15.99 8.94
CA ALA A 114 -7.97 -15.17 9.83
C ALA A 114 -7.06 -14.25 10.63
N MET A 115 -7.50 -13.02 10.83
CA MET A 115 -6.82 -12.01 11.64
C MET A 115 -7.83 -11.20 12.45
N GLU A 116 -7.34 -10.46 13.41
CA GLU A 116 -8.10 -9.49 14.19
C GLU A 116 -8.86 -8.52 13.26
N TYR A 117 -10.15 -8.28 13.56
CA TYR A 117 -10.90 -7.23 12.89
C TYR A 117 -10.70 -5.90 13.63
N LEU A 118 -10.22 -4.90 12.92
CA LEU A 118 -9.93 -3.59 13.47
C LEU A 118 -10.87 -2.55 12.84
N ASP A 119 -11.78 -2.01 13.65
CA ASP A 119 -12.72 -0.96 13.23
C ASP A 119 -12.10 0.43 13.40
N HIS A 120 -11.16 0.74 12.52
CA HIS A 120 -10.48 2.04 12.49
C HIS A 120 -10.56 2.65 11.09
N PRO A 121 -10.56 3.99 10.99
CA PRO A 121 -10.59 4.66 9.70
C PRO A 121 -9.33 4.37 8.88
N VAL A 122 -9.53 4.15 7.59
CA VAL A 122 -8.43 4.02 6.62
C VAL A 122 -7.84 5.41 6.36
N TRP A 123 -6.51 5.52 6.37
CA TRP A 123 -5.83 6.81 6.15
C TRP A 123 -6.24 7.48 4.82
N LYS A 124 -6.49 6.70 3.76
CA LYS A 124 -6.99 7.21 2.47
C LYS A 124 -8.28 8.02 2.63
N SER A 125 -9.22 7.60 3.49
CA SER A 125 -10.49 8.31 3.69
C SER A 125 -10.26 9.65 4.41
N LEU A 126 -9.40 9.70 5.42
CA LEU A 126 -9.06 10.94 6.11
C LEU A 126 -8.37 11.93 5.18
N LEU A 127 -7.43 11.46 4.34
CA LEU A 127 -6.77 12.31 3.35
C LEU A 127 -7.75 12.84 2.29
N ARG A 128 -8.72 12.01 1.85
CA ARG A 128 -9.81 12.46 0.94
C ARG A 128 -10.59 13.63 1.55
N ASP A 129 -10.85 13.55 2.83
CA ASP A 129 -11.60 14.59 3.56
C ASP A 129 -10.73 15.82 3.88
N GLY A 130 -9.45 15.82 3.46
CA GLY A 130 -8.50 16.91 3.67
C GLY A 130 -7.82 16.89 5.05
N ARG A 131 -8.03 15.84 5.82
CA ARG A 131 -7.39 15.65 7.13
C ARG A 131 -5.95 15.17 6.96
N ALA A 132 -5.00 16.09 7.06
CA ALA A 132 -3.58 15.87 6.91
C ALA A 132 -2.88 16.08 8.26
N GLU A 133 -2.53 14.99 8.93
CA GLU A 133 -1.91 15.01 10.26
C GLU A 133 -0.43 14.62 10.15
N ALA A 134 0.47 15.61 10.16
CA ALA A 134 1.91 15.41 10.04
C ALA A 134 2.47 14.49 11.14
N ALA A 135 1.94 14.58 12.36
CA ALA A 135 2.35 13.70 13.46
C ALA A 135 2.01 12.22 13.18
N PHE A 136 0.85 11.93 12.56
CA PHE A 136 0.51 10.58 12.14
C PHE A 136 1.44 10.10 11.02
N ALA A 137 1.69 10.94 10.01
CA ALA A 137 2.62 10.62 8.92
C ALA A 137 4.03 10.32 9.44
N ALA A 138 4.52 11.07 10.45
CA ALA A 138 5.79 10.78 11.12
C ALA A 138 5.78 9.39 11.79
N ARG A 139 4.67 9.00 12.45
CA ARG A 139 4.54 7.66 13.04
C ARG A 139 4.55 6.56 11.98
N VAL A 140 3.93 6.78 10.81
CA VAL A 140 4.03 5.84 9.68
C VAL A 140 5.48 5.64 9.26
N GLY A 141 6.25 6.72 9.07
CA GLY A 141 7.67 6.65 8.73
C GLY A 141 8.49 5.93 9.79
N ALA A 142 8.26 6.25 11.08
CA ALA A 142 8.97 5.64 12.20
C ALA A 142 8.68 4.13 12.34
N SER A 143 7.43 3.71 12.20
CA SER A 143 7.06 2.29 12.26
C SER A 143 7.64 1.51 11.09
N LEU A 144 7.59 2.09 9.88
CA LEU A 144 8.11 1.44 8.68
C LEU A 144 9.63 1.25 8.75
N VAL A 145 10.38 2.28 9.13
CA VAL A 145 11.84 2.18 9.26
C VAL A 145 12.26 1.21 10.36
N ALA A 146 11.50 1.10 11.46
CA ALA A 146 11.78 0.14 12.52
C ALA A 146 11.67 -1.31 12.00
N ILE A 147 10.65 -1.61 11.17
CA ILE A 147 10.49 -2.93 10.54
C ILE A 147 11.67 -3.21 9.60
N HIS A 148 12.04 -2.25 8.75
CA HIS A 148 13.16 -2.39 7.83
C HIS A 148 14.48 -2.58 8.58
N ALA A 149 14.79 -1.75 9.58
CA ALA A 149 16.02 -1.84 10.39
C ALA A 149 16.14 -3.18 11.11
N ALA A 150 15.01 -3.67 11.66
CA ALA A 150 14.99 -4.94 12.38
C ALA A 150 15.21 -6.15 11.48
N THR A 151 14.98 -6.05 10.19
CA THR A 151 15.09 -7.14 9.21
C THR A 151 16.27 -7.00 8.24
N ALA A 152 16.90 -5.84 8.22
CA ALA A 152 17.99 -5.53 7.31
C ALA A 152 19.20 -6.44 7.53
N GLY A 153 19.81 -6.92 6.44
CA GLY A 153 20.99 -7.80 6.46
C GLY A 153 20.76 -9.21 7.01
N LYS A 154 19.52 -9.56 7.38
CA LYS A 154 19.23 -10.87 8.00
C LYS A 154 18.92 -11.94 6.95
N ALA A 155 19.82 -12.92 6.82
CA ALA A 155 19.72 -14.01 5.86
C ALA A 155 18.43 -14.86 6.00
N ASP A 156 17.87 -14.95 7.21
CA ASP A 156 16.61 -15.69 7.42
C ASP A 156 15.44 -15.03 6.69
N PHE A 157 15.29 -13.72 6.82
CA PHE A 157 14.27 -12.96 6.06
C PHE A 157 14.53 -13.03 4.56
N ALA A 158 15.79 -12.96 4.12
CA ALA A 158 16.11 -13.08 2.71
C ALA A 158 15.69 -14.44 2.11
N ARG A 159 15.85 -15.54 2.86
CA ARG A 159 15.36 -16.86 2.45
C ARG A 159 13.85 -16.99 2.46
N ARG A 160 13.20 -16.53 3.56
CA ARG A 160 11.73 -16.63 3.75
C ARG A 160 10.95 -15.80 2.74
N PHE A 161 11.45 -14.62 2.41
CA PHE A 161 10.81 -13.66 1.49
C PHE A 161 11.56 -13.55 0.16
N ALA A 162 12.05 -14.67 -0.37
CA ALA A 162 12.62 -14.76 -1.73
C ALA A 162 11.52 -14.67 -2.80
N THR A 163 10.65 -13.68 -2.70
CA THR A 163 9.41 -13.47 -3.46
C THR A 163 9.54 -12.40 -4.54
N GLY A 164 10.76 -12.10 -4.99
CA GLY A 164 11.04 -11.08 -6.00
C GLY A 164 10.22 -11.23 -7.29
N ALA A 165 9.92 -12.46 -7.71
CA ALA A 165 9.07 -12.71 -8.87
C ALA A 165 7.61 -12.23 -8.66
N ILE A 166 7.05 -12.44 -7.45
CA ILE A 166 5.72 -11.95 -7.10
C ILE A 166 5.73 -10.44 -7.07
N PHE A 167 6.70 -9.82 -6.37
CA PHE A 167 6.86 -8.37 -6.32
C PHE A 167 7.00 -7.76 -7.73
N HIS A 168 7.83 -8.36 -8.58
CA HIS A 168 7.98 -7.90 -9.96
C HIS A 168 6.65 -7.93 -10.71
N ALA A 169 5.92 -9.06 -10.66
CA ALA A 169 4.67 -9.25 -11.40
C ALA A 169 3.56 -8.28 -10.96
N ILE A 170 3.52 -7.88 -9.68
CA ILE A 170 2.43 -7.07 -9.15
C ILE A 170 2.85 -5.64 -8.75
N ARG A 171 4.14 -5.28 -8.89
CA ARG A 171 4.65 -3.92 -8.64
C ARG A 171 5.52 -3.37 -9.77
N LEU A 172 6.64 -4.01 -10.10
CA LEU A 172 7.54 -3.42 -11.07
C LEU A 172 6.96 -3.45 -12.50
N GLU A 173 6.34 -4.56 -12.87
CA GLU A 173 5.72 -4.72 -14.18
C GLU A 173 4.61 -3.70 -14.42
N PRO A 174 3.56 -3.60 -13.57
CA PRO A 174 2.45 -2.68 -13.83
C PRO A 174 2.80 -1.20 -13.70
N TYR A 175 3.81 -0.85 -12.92
CA TYR A 175 4.16 0.55 -12.64
C TYR A 175 5.31 1.07 -13.51
N LEU A 176 6.37 0.28 -13.75
CA LEU A 176 7.56 0.74 -14.47
C LEU A 176 7.63 0.14 -15.88
N VAL A 177 7.43 -1.19 -15.99
CA VAL A 177 7.56 -1.88 -17.28
C VAL A 177 6.45 -1.48 -18.24
N ALA A 178 5.19 -1.54 -17.81
CA ALA A 178 4.04 -1.15 -18.64
C ALA A 178 4.11 0.33 -19.06
N THR A 179 4.53 1.20 -18.15
CA THR A 179 4.65 2.64 -18.40
C THR A 179 5.69 2.96 -19.49
N ARG A 180 6.75 2.15 -19.63
CA ARG A 180 7.76 2.32 -20.69
C ARG A 180 7.17 2.29 -22.11
N ALA A 181 6.11 1.54 -22.32
CA ALA A 181 5.48 1.43 -23.64
C ALA A 181 4.83 2.74 -24.08
N LEU A 182 4.33 3.53 -23.11
CA LEU A 182 3.68 4.82 -23.37
C LEU A 182 4.66 6.02 -23.35
N HIS A 183 5.88 5.81 -22.87
CA HIS A 183 6.92 6.85 -22.74
C HIS A 183 8.26 6.38 -23.32
N PRO A 184 8.37 6.25 -24.66
CA PRO A 184 9.58 5.73 -25.31
C PRO A 184 10.82 6.60 -25.07
N ASP A 185 10.67 7.89 -24.90
CA ASP A 185 11.73 8.85 -24.56
C ASP A 185 12.29 8.70 -23.14
N LEU A 186 11.52 8.09 -22.22
CA LEU A 186 11.93 7.80 -20.84
C LEU A 186 12.24 6.31 -20.61
N ARG A 187 12.23 5.51 -21.69
CA ARG A 187 12.37 4.06 -21.63
C ARG A 187 13.59 3.60 -20.82
N GLU A 188 14.77 4.12 -21.16
CA GLU A 188 16.02 3.73 -20.50
C GLU A 188 16.05 4.15 -19.03
N ARG A 189 15.45 5.28 -18.71
CA ARG A 189 15.35 5.74 -17.33
C ARG A 189 14.45 4.81 -16.50
N LEU A 190 13.26 4.48 -17.00
CA LEU A 190 12.34 3.58 -16.34
C LEU A 190 12.91 2.16 -16.21
N LEU A 191 13.65 1.69 -17.22
CA LEU A 191 14.35 0.41 -17.19
C LEU A 191 15.45 0.39 -16.11
N ALA A 192 16.23 1.47 -15.98
CA ALA A 192 17.26 1.59 -14.96
C ALA A 192 16.65 1.57 -13.53
N LEU A 193 15.51 2.25 -13.32
CA LEU A 193 14.78 2.23 -12.05
C LEU A 193 14.28 0.82 -11.72
N GLU A 194 13.65 0.13 -12.68
CA GLU A 194 13.16 -1.24 -12.50
C GLU A 194 14.29 -2.17 -12.13
N ARG A 195 15.39 -2.18 -12.91
CA ARG A 195 16.56 -3.06 -12.68
C ARG A 195 17.21 -2.80 -11.33
N ARG A 196 17.41 -1.53 -10.96
CA ARG A 196 18.00 -1.17 -9.68
C ARG A 196 17.14 -1.65 -8.52
N THR A 197 15.82 -1.39 -8.57
CA THR A 197 14.91 -1.84 -7.52
C THR A 197 14.90 -3.36 -7.42
N ALA A 198 14.79 -4.07 -8.56
CA ALA A 198 14.78 -5.53 -8.59
C ALA A 198 16.08 -6.17 -8.08
N ALA A 199 17.24 -5.50 -8.26
CA ALA A 199 18.54 -6.00 -7.85
C ALA A 199 18.94 -5.65 -6.41
N THR A 200 18.19 -4.78 -5.73
CA THR A 200 18.50 -4.33 -4.36
C THR A 200 17.76 -5.20 -3.33
N HIS A 201 18.51 -5.92 -2.48
CA HIS A 201 17.98 -6.85 -1.48
C HIS A 201 18.55 -6.53 -0.11
N LEU A 202 17.91 -5.64 0.65
CA LEU A 202 18.45 -5.11 1.90
C LEU A 202 17.59 -5.40 3.14
N ALA A 203 16.27 -5.38 3.03
CA ALA A 203 15.35 -5.54 4.17
C ALA A 203 14.02 -6.18 3.74
N LEU A 204 13.19 -6.55 4.72
CA LEU A 204 11.84 -7.02 4.48
C LEU A 204 10.93 -5.86 4.10
N VAL A 205 10.52 -5.79 2.86
CA VAL A 205 9.67 -4.76 2.25
C VAL A 205 8.21 -5.23 2.24
N HIS A 206 7.27 -4.32 2.51
CA HIS A 206 5.83 -4.54 2.41
C HIS A 206 5.36 -4.60 0.95
N GLY A 207 5.86 -3.71 0.11
CA GLY A 207 5.57 -3.62 -1.33
C GLY A 207 4.25 -2.91 -1.70
N ASP A 208 3.40 -2.52 -0.74
CA ASP A 208 2.17 -1.73 -0.98
C ASP A 208 1.86 -0.77 0.18
N VAL A 209 2.87 -0.08 0.70
CA VAL A 209 2.67 0.93 1.75
C VAL A 209 1.95 2.14 1.15
N SER A 210 0.64 2.11 1.22
CA SER A 210 -0.21 3.18 0.68
C SER A 210 -1.31 3.56 1.67
N PRO A 211 -1.85 4.79 1.61
CA PRO A 211 -2.90 5.21 2.54
C PRO A 211 -4.17 4.35 2.55
N LYS A 212 -4.43 3.55 1.51
CA LYS A 212 -5.54 2.59 1.49
C LYS A 212 -5.30 1.37 2.38
N ASN A 213 -4.03 1.07 2.66
CA ASN A 213 -3.56 -0.10 3.40
C ASN A 213 -3.03 0.27 4.79
N ILE A 214 -3.40 1.44 5.29
CA ILE A 214 -3.00 1.92 6.62
C ILE A 214 -4.26 2.33 7.38
N LEU A 215 -4.53 1.68 8.52
CA LEU A 215 -5.54 2.14 9.46
C LEU A 215 -4.93 3.17 10.41
N VAL A 216 -5.74 4.16 10.78
CA VAL A 216 -5.35 5.24 11.69
C VAL A 216 -5.86 4.93 13.07
N ARG A 217 -4.95 4.74 14.02
CA ARG A 217 -5.21 4.50 15.42
C ARG A 217 -4.43 5.50 16.26
N ASP A 218 -4.92 5.85 17.45
CA ASP A 218 -4.24 6.80 18.35
C ASP A 218 -2.83 6.33 18.72
N ALA A 219 -2.66 5.03 18.94
CA ALA A 219 -1.36 4.42 19.23
C ALA A 219 -0.38 4.41 18.04
N GLY A 220 -0.85 4.54 16.81
CA GLY A 220 -0.02 4.53 15.60
C GLY A 220 -0.68 3.88 14.39
N PRO A 221 0.05 3.74 13.28
CA PRO A 221 -0.46 3.10 12.08
C PRO A 221 -0.62 1.59 12.27
N VAL A 222 -1.61 1.01 11.58
CA VAL A 222 -1.72 -0.44 11.38
C VAL A 222 -1.61 -0.72 9.89
N PHE A 223 -0.60 -1.45 9.47
CA PHE A 223 -0.36 -1.84 8.08
C PHE A 223 -1.19 -3.08 7.73
N LEU A 224 -1.76 -3.07 6.53
CA LEU A 224 -2.59 -4.12 5.96
C LEU A 224 -2.13 -4.45 4.54
N ASP A 225 -2.47 -5.63 4.05
CA ASP A 225 -2.36 -5.97 2.62
C ASP A 225 -0.93 -6.06 2.10
N ALA A 226 -0.06 -6.77 2.84
CA ALA A 226 1.34 -7.01 2.50
C ALA A 226 1.54 -8.18 1.51
N GLU A 227 0.61 -8.42 0.58
CA GLU A 227 0.67 -9.54 -0.37
C GLU A 227 1.86 -9.48 -1.35
N CYS A 228 2.49 -8.30 -1.45
CA CYS A 228 3.68 -8.06 -2.25
C CYS A 228 4.98 -8.15 -1.45
N ALA A 229 4.93 -8.63 -0.21
CA ALA A 229 6.08 -8.67 0.67
C ALA A 229 7.24 -9.45 0.06
N TRP A 230 8.42 -8.87 0.12
CA TRP A 230 9.65 -9.48 -0.39
C TRP A 230 10.87 -8.95 0.37
N TYR A 231 11.97 -9.67 0.29
CA TYR A 231 13.25 -9.15 0.79
C TYR A 231 13.90 -8.33 -0.32
N GLY A 232 13.82 -7.00 -0.20
CA GLY A 232 14.13 -6.10 -1.31
C GLY A 232 14.66 -4.73 -0.92
N ASP A 233 14.40 -3.74 -1.79
CA ASP A 233 14.82 -2.35 -1.59
C ASP A 233 13.83 -1.59 -0.69
N PRO A 234 14.21 -1.24 0.55
CA PRO A 234 13.34 -0.47 1.45
C PRO A 234 13.02 0.94 0.93
N ALA A 235 13.80 1.48 0.00
CA ALA A 235 13.50 2.74 -0.67
C ALA A 235 12.19 2.67 -1.47
N PHE A 236 11.77 1.46 -1.90
CA PHE A 236 10.49 1.28 -2.60
C PHE A 236 9.30 1.65 -1.71
N ASP A 237 9.22 1.11 -0.50
CA ASP A 237 8.10 1.39 0.41
C ASP A 237 8.02 2.88 0.77
N LEU A 238 9.17 3.51 1.03
CA LEU A 238 9.23 4.95 1.29
C LEU A 238 8.72 5.75 0.08
N ALA A 239 9.27 5.51 -1.09
CA ALA A 239 8.87 6.19 -2.33
C ALA A 239 7.40 5.94 -2.67
N PHE A 240 6.92 4.70 -2.46
CA PHE A 240 5.54 4.31 -2.76
C PHE A 240 4.53 5.01 -1.83
N CYS A 241 4.85 5.16 -0.55
CA CYS A 241 4.01 5.91 0.38
C CYS A 241 4.02 7.42 0.06
N LEU A 242 5.20 7.98 -0.16
CA LEU A 242 5.36 9.41 -0.45
C LEU A 242 4.70 9.82 -1.77
N ASN A 243 4.73 8.97 -2.81
CA ASN A 243 4.03 9.28 -4.07
C ASN A 243 2.53 9.47 -3.85
N HIS A 244 1.92 8.71 -2.94
CA HIS A 244 0.50 8.87 -2.64
C HIS A 244 0.17 10.22 -1.99
N LEU A 245 1.08 10.81 -1.20
CA LEU A 245 0.89 12.15 -0.64
C LEU A 245 0.96 13.23 -1.73
N PHE A 246 1.84 13.06 -2.72
CA PHE A 246 1.86 13.93 -3.89
C PHE A 246 0.58 13.82 -4.73
N LEU A 247 0.11 12.62 -5.01
CA LEU A 247 -1.15 12.40 -5.72
C LEU A 247 -2.34 13.05 -4.97
N LYS A 248 -2.37 12.94 -3.63
CA LYS A 248 -3.40 13.60 -2.80
C LYS A 248 -3.32 15.12 -2.86
N SER A 249 -2.12 15.70 -2.98
CA SER A 249 -1.92 17.14 -3.08
C SER A 249 -2.52 17.75 -4.36
N VAL A 250 -2.67 16.93 -5.41
CA VAL A 250 -3.36 17.30 -6.66
C VAL A 250 -4.87 17.02 -6.55
N TRP A 251 -5.24 15.89 -5.91
CA TRP A 251 -6.64 15.50 -5.77
C TRP A 251 -7.46 16.40 -4.84
N VAL A 252 -6.84 16.88 -3.76
CA VAL A 252 -7.50 17.72 -2.73
C VAL A 252 -6.70 19.01 -2.55
N PRO A 253 -6.77 19.97 -3.49
CA PRO A 253 -5.89 21.16 -3.51
C PRO A 253 -5.99 22.01 -2.24
N ARG A 254 -7.18 22.07 -1.61
CA ARG A 254 -7.39 22.81 -0.35
C ARG A 254 -6.54 22.32 0.82
N ALA A 255 -6.13 21.03 0.79
CA ALA A 255 -5.30 20.41 1.84
C ALA A 255 -3.84 20.21 1.41
N ARG A 256 -3.44 20.72 0.25
CA ARG A 256 -2.11 20.52 -0.36
C ARG A 256 -0.97 20.80 0.61
N ALA A 257 -1.00 21.93 1.31
CA ALA A 257 0.05 22.29 2.27
C ALA A 257 0.21 21.24 3.38
N GLY A 258 -0.89 20.73 3.92
CA GLY A 258 -0.88 19.68 4.93
C GLY A 258 -0.33 18.35 4.40
N PHE A 259 -0.63 17.97 3.15
CA PHE A 259 -0.05 16.75 2.55
C PHE A 259 1.45 16.87 2.32
N LEU A 260 1.95 18.05 1.97
CA LEU A 260 3.38 18.30 1.87
C LEU A 260 4.05 18.28 3.25
N GLN A 261 3.38 18.78 4.30
CA GLN A 261 3.86 18.60 5.68
C GLN A 261 3.88 17.12 6.11
N CYS A 262 2.88 16.33 5.72
CA CYS A 262 2.88 14.88 5.94
C CYS A 262 4.05 14.21 5.20
N TYR A 263 4.35 14.63 3.97
CA TYR A 263 5.50 14.14 3.20
C TYR A 263 6.82 14.41 3.94
N ASP A 264 7.04 15.65 4.41
CA ASP A 264 8.26 16.03 5.13
C ASP A 264 8.37 15.27 6.46
N ALA A 265 7.26 15.13 7.19
CA ALA A 265 7.23 14.45 8.49
C ALA A 265 7.51 12.95 8.36
N LEU A 266 6.91 12.28 7.36
CA LEU A 266 7.11 10.86 7.10
C LEU A 266 8.54 10.58 6.64
N SER A 267 9.01 11.29 5.62
CA SER A 267 10.37 11.10 5.09
C SER A 267 11.43 11.41 6.13
N GLY A 268 11.29 12.50 6.88
CA GLY A 268 12.23 12.87 7.93
C GLY A 268 12.26 11.85 9.09
N ALA A 269 11.08 11.33 9.51
CA ALA A 269 11.02 10.31 10.55
C ALA A 269 11.65 8.99 10.06
N TYR A 270 11.40 8.60 8.83
CA TYR A 270 11.97 7.41 8.23
C TYR A 270 13.50 7.51 8.12
N LEU A 271 14.04 8.57 7.50
CA LEU A 271 15.48 8.72 7.27
C LEU A 271 16.30 8.73 8.55
N ARG A 272 15.76 9.29 9.64
CA ARG A 272 16.44 9.26 10.96
C ARG A 272 16.62 7.85 11.52
N GLY A 273 15.80 6.88 11.13
CA GLY A 273 15.88 5.51 11.61
C GLY A 273 16.70 4.57 10.71
N VAL A 274 17.24 5.05 9.59
CA VAL A 274 18.06 4.24 8.68
C VAL A 274 19.42 3.98 9.29
N THR A 275 19.73 2.71 9.58
CA THR A 275 20.96 2.28 10.26
C THR A 275 21.76 1.21 9.51
N TRP A 276 21.20 0.60 8.45
CA TRP A 276 21.80 -0.52 7.71
C TRP A 276 22.62 -0.08 6.49
N GLU A 277 22.48 1.16 6.10
CA GLU A 277 23.21 1.79 4.98
C GLU A 277 23.31 3.30 5.23
N PRO A 278 24.14 4.06 4.48
CA PRO A 278 24.12 5.51 4.55
C PRO A 278 22.72 6.05 4.20
N PRO A 279 22.08 6.86 5.07
CA PRO A 279 20.72 7.40 4.82
C PRO A 279 20.60 8.12 3.47
N ALA A 280 21.65 8.85 3.04
CA ALA A 280 21.69 9.54 1.76
C ALA A 280 21.60 8.58 0.54
N ALA A 281 22.13 7.35 0.65
CA ALA A 281 22.05 6.36 -0.42
C ALA A 281 20.62 5.84 -0.59
N LEU A 282 19.92 5.59 0.51
CA LEU A 282 18.51 5.21 0.49
C LEU A 282 17.65 6.37 -0.01
N GLU A 283 17.90 7.59 0.48
CA GLU A 283 17.18 8.79 0.07
C GLU A 283 17.28 9.02 -1.44
N GLU A 284 18.48 8.90 -2.03
CA GLU A 284 18.68 9.04 -3.48
C GLU A 284 17.91 7.98 -4.26
N ARG A 285 17.87 6.72 -3.80
CA ARG A 285 17.07 5.69 -4.45
C ARG A 285 15.58 6.00 -4.38
N ALA A 286 15.08 6.44 -3.23
CA ALA A 286 13.68 6.82 -3.07
C ALA A 286 13.32 8.05 -3.90
N ALA A 287 14.14 9.11 -3.87
CA ALA A 287 13.91 10.35 -4.61
C ALA A 287 13.88 10.14 -6.13
N THR A 288 14.78 9.29 -6.65
CA THR A 288 14.83 9.00 -8.08
C THR A 288 13.76 8.00 -8.55
N LEU A 289 13.29 7.09 -7.67
CA LEU A 289 12.24 6.12 -7.96
C LEU A 289 10.85 6.75 -7.97
N LEU A 290 10.57 7.66 -7.04
CA LEU A 290 9.24 8.23 -6.81
C LEU A 290 8.60 8.83 -8.07
N PRO A 291 9.30 9.59 -8.93
CA PRO A 291 8.73 10.08 -10.20
C PRO A 291 8.29 8.97 -11.16
N GLY A 292 9.02 7.84 -11.20
CA GLY A 292 8.62 6.66 -11.96
C GLY A 292 7.32 6.05 -11.46
N LEU A 293 7.18 5.97 -10.13
CA LEU A 293 5.94 5.50 -9.51
C LEU A 293 4.77 6.46 -9.75
N LEU A 294 4.98 7.79 -9.69
CA LEU A 294 3.96 8.79 -10.04
C LEU A 294 3.47 8.61 -11.48
N LEU A 295 4.39 8.43 -12.43
CA LEU A 295 4.04 8.22 -13.83
C LEU A 295 3.27 6.90 -14.00
N GLY A 296 3.69 5.83 -13.32
CA GLY A 296 2.99 4.55 -13.30
C GLY A 296 1.59 4.61 -12.68
N ARG A 297 1.32 5.56 -11.78
CA ARG A 297 -0.01 5.78 -11.17
C ARG A 297 -0.98 6.57 -12.04
N VAL A 298 -0.55 7.10 -13.17
CA VAL A 298 -1.42 7.76 -14.15
C VAL A 298 -1.42 7.04 -15.50
N ASP A 299 -0.32 6.39 -15.90
CA ASP A 299 -0.14 5.78 -17.22
C ASP A 299 0.24 4.29 -17.19
N GLY A 300 0.40 3.68 -16.01
CA GLY A 300 0.67 2.26 -15.86
C GLY A 300 -0.62 1.41 -15.89
N LYS A 301 -0.49 0.09 -15.61
CA LYS A 301 -1.63 -0.83 -15.57
C LYS A 301 -2.58 -0.62 -14.37
N SER A 302 -2.13 0.10 -13.33
CA SER A 302 -2.92 0.34 -12.11
C SER A 302 -3.02 1.84 -11.82
N PRO A 303 -3.68 2.62 -12.69
CA PRO A 303 -3.85 4.05 -12.47
C PRO A 303 -4.72 4.31 -11.24
N VAL A 304 -4.53 5.49 -10.61
CA VAL A 304 -5.40 5.89 -9.50
C VAL A 304 -6.78 6.26 -10.04
N GLU A 305 -7.81 5.74 -9.40
CA GLU A 305 -9.20 5.88 -9.83
C GLU A 305 -9.79 7.27 -9.54
N TYR A 306 -9.19 8.02 -8.62
CA TYR A 306 -9.75 9.27 -8.09
C TYR A 306 -9.25 10.55 -8.78
N LEU A 307 -8.29 10.47 -9.69
CA LEU A 307 -7.83 11.63 -10.47
C LEU A 307 -8.59 11.73 -11.79
N ASP A 308 -9.11 12.92 -12.08
CA ASP A 308 -9.61 13.27 -13.40
C ASP A 308 -8.45 13.48 -14.40
N ASP A 309 -8.78 13.69 -15.67
CA ASP A 309 -7.79 13.82 -16.74
C ASP A 309 -6.92 15.08 -16.59
N THR A 310 -7.45 16.17 -16.05
CA THR A 310 -6.71 17.39 -15.76
C THR A 310 -5.64 17.12 -14.70
N CYS A 311 -6.03 16.52 -13.58
CA CYS A 311 -5.14 16.13 -12.51
C CYS A 311 -4.08 15.12 -12.96
N ARG A 312 -4.49 14.12 -13.76
CA ARG A 312 -3.55 13.16 -14.39
C ARG A 312 -2.54 13.87 -15.28
N GLY A 313 -2.99 14.89 -16.06
CA GLY A 313 -2.12 15.73 -16.88
C GLY A 313 -1.07 16.47 -16.05
N VAL A 314 -1.44 17.04 -14.90
CA VAL A 314 -0.51 17.68 -13.96
C VAL A 314 0.53 16.69 -13.46
N VAL A 315 0.10 15.54 -12.95
CA VAL A 315 0.99 14.48 -12.44
C VAL A 315 1.94 14.00 -13.53
N ARG A 316 1.44 13.75 -14.75
CA ARG A 316 2.24 13.28 -15.89
C ARG A 316 3.33 14.27 -16.24
N ARG A 317 3.01 15.56 -16.40
CA ARG A 317 4.01 16.59 -16.71
C ARG A 317 5.10 16.68 -15.64
N ALA A 318 4.70 16.75 -14.38
CA ALA A 318 5.65 16.84 -13.26
C ALA A 318 6.54 15.59 -13.16
N ALA A 319 5.97 14.39 -13.25
CA ALA A 319 6.71 13.14 -13.18
C ALA A 319 7.72 13.02 -14.35
N ARG A 320 7.33 13.38 -15.57
CA ARG A 320 8.21 13.36 -16.74
C ARG A 320 9.38 14.34 -16.60
N ALA A 321 9.12 15.56 -16.13
CA ALA A 321 10.17 16.55 -15.88
C ALA A 321 11.18 16.04 -14.84
N LEU A 322 10.71 15.45 -13.76
CA LEU A 322 11.54 14.87 -12.70
C LEU A 322 12.31 13.60 -13.14
N LEU A 323 11.76 12.83 -14.06
CA LEU A 323 12.49 11.71 -14.67
C LEU A 323 13.56 12.17 -15.64
N ALA A 324 13.32 13.27 -16.40
CA ALA A 324 14.29 13.86 -17.34
C ALA A 324 15.45 14.52 -16.59
N ALA A 325 15.17 15.23 -15.48
CA ALA A 325 16.16 15.91 -14.64
C ALA A 325 16.02 15.44 -13.17
N PRO A 326 16.57 14.25 -12.83
CA PRO A 326 16.42 13.67 -11.50
C PRO A 326 17.13 14.50 -10.43
N VAL A 327 16.48 14.58 -9.28
CA VAL A 327 17.05 15.12 -8.04
C VAL A 327 17.49 13.99 -7.11
N ARG A 328 18.38 14.27 -6.15
CA ARG A 328 18.99 13.25 -5.30
C ARG A 328 18.40 13.18 -3.91
N THR A 329 17.70 14.22 -3.46
CA THR A 329 17.10 14.26 -2.14
C THR A 329 15.58 14.39 -2.21
N LEU A 330 14.90 13.88 -1.19
CA LEU A 330 13.45 14.01 -1.06
C LEU A 330 13.02 15.48 -0.83
N GLY A 331 13.88 16.30 -0.24
CA GLY A 331 13.66 17.72 -0.09
C GLY A 331 13.66 18.47 -1.42
N GLU A 332 14.66 18.23 -2.29
CA GLU A 332 14.71 18.77 -3.65
C GLU A 332 13.50 18.29 -4.47
N LEU A 333 13.14 17.01 -4.34
CA LEU A 333 11.98 16.43 -5.02
C LEU A 333 10.68 17.13 -4.63
N ARG A 334 10.49 17.40 -3.34
CA ARG A 334 9.33 18.12 -2.82
C ARG A 334 9.24 19.55 -3.39
N VAL A 335 10.36 20.27 -3.44
CA VAL A 335 10.43 21.63 -4.00
C VAL A 335 10.11 21.60 -5.51
N ALA A 336 10.72 20.68 -6.25
CA ALA A 336 10.48 20.53 -7.68
C ALA A 336 9.01 20.13 -7.98
N TRP A 337 8.43 19.20 -7.19
CA TRP A 337 7.01 18.86 -7.27
C TRP A 337 6.11 20.07 -7.05
N GLN A 338 6.40 20.88 -6.03
CA GLN A 338 5.61 22.07 -5.70
C GLN A 338 5.58 23.08 -6.86
N ARG A 339 6.69 23.24 -7.58
CA ARG A 339 6.81 24.13 -8.74
C ARG A 339 6.10 23.60 -9.98
N SER A 340 6.12 22.28 -10.18
CA SER A 340 5.63 21.65 -11.42
C SER A 340 4.14 21.25 -11.36
N SER A 341 3.54 21.23 -10.17
CA SER A 341 2.16 20.77 -9.95
C SER A 341 1.20 21.90 -9.55
N THR A 342 1.63 23.14 -9.70
CA THR A 342 0.79 24.35 -9.74
C THR A 342 0.46 24.68 -11.18
#